data_f304504e76ea36424f41649436fce100
#
_entry.id   f304504e76ea36424f41649436fce100
#
_cell.length_a   1.000
_cell.length_b   1.000
_cell.length_c   1.000
_cell.angle_alpha   90.00
_cell.angle_beta   90.00
_cell.angle_gamma   90.00
#
_symmetry.space_group_name_H-M   'P 1'
#
loop_
_entity.id
_entity.type
_entity.pdbx_description
1 polymer ?
#
loop_
_entity_poly.entity_id
_entity_poly.type
_entity_poly.pdbx_seq_one_letter_code
_entity_poly.pdbx_strand_id
1 'polypeptide(L)'
;FSGVEHENTVYDKLREELKRDYAPQYKEDFENQYRQVYHSLRENVIATIHGEIKAAYRHKREINQMLSRIRFSDSTYQIDILPAENENGQFYEMLMAPELDSKVLDNDGFEGQLSIGEDAFFQKYEQQIQRLTEKFMPPRDGEGDSRSRHNQEMERYADYRNYLTFSMYERVEDDQGNVKKNASNAEKLAQAINNKLGEISYNYTKNGVKETTTADKAVK
;
A
#
# COMPACT_ATOMS: atom_id res chain seq x y z
N PHE A 1 -31.08 -18.50 39.77
CA PHE A 1 -32.18 -18.53 38.79
C PHE A 1 -33.11 -19.66 39.18
N SER A 2 -34.21 -19.38 39.87
CA SER A 2 -35.29 -20.33 40.07
C SER A 2 -36.24 -20.22 38.89
N GLY A 3 -36.18 -21.19 38.01
CA GLY A 3 -36.91 -21.20 36.74
C GLY A 3 -38.33 -21.74 36.84
N VAL A 4 -39.17 -21.14 37.63
CA VAL A 4 -40.61 -21.51 37.65
C VAL A 4 -41.45 -20.30 38.06
N GLU A 5 -41.48 -19.24 37.31
CA GLU A 5 -42.61 -18.33 37.33
C GLU A 5 -42.65 -17.56 36.00
N HIS A 6 -43.83 -17.50 35.40
CA HIS A 6 -44.13 -16.89 34.11
C HIS A 6 -44.03 -15.35 34.07
N GLU A 7 -43.24 -14.75 34.94
CA GLU A 7 -42.98 -13.32 34.92
C GLU A 7 -41.55 -13.04 34.50
N ASN A 8 -41.36 -12.72 33.24
CA ASN A 8 -40.08 -12.25 32.69
C ASN A 8 -39.68 -10.84 33.19
N THR A 9 -40.21 -10.41 34.34
CA THR A 9 -40.02 -9.05 34.88
C THR A 9 -38.54 -8.71 35.11
N VAL A 10 -37.71 -9.68 35.47
CA VAL A 10 -36.27 -9.48 35.67
C VAL A 10 -35.58 -9.26 34.34
N TYR A 11 -35.94 -10.00 33.31
CA TYR A 11 -35.39 -9.84 31.96
C TYR A 11 -35.87 -8.54 31.31
N ASP A 12 -37.11 -8.17 31.53
CA ASP A 12 -37.67 -6.92 31.04
C ASP A 12 -37.03 -5.71 31.70
N LYS A 13 -36.76 -5.75 33.00
CA LYS A 13 -36.00 -4.69 33.70
C LYS A 13 -34.57 -4.60 33.19
N LEU A 14 -33.88 -5.73 33.06
CA LEU A 14 -32.52 -5.75 32.53
C LEU A 14 -32.46 -5.22 31.07
N ARG A 15 -33.45 -5.59 30.26
CA ARG A 15 -33.56 -5.09 28.89
C ARG A 15 -33.78 -3.58 28.83
N GLU A 16 -34.63 -3.05 29.72
CA GLU A 16 -34.88 -1.61 29.82
C GLU A 16 -33.66 -0.86 30.35
N GLU A 17 -32.91 -1.38 31.31
CA GLU A 17 -31.63 -0.82 31.76
C GLU A 17 -30.58 -0.81 30.63
N LEU A 18 -30.44 -1.93 29.92
CA LEU A 18 -29.51 -2.01 28.77
C LEU A 18 -29.87 -0.99 27.68
N LYS A 19 -31.12 -0.80 27.37
CA LYS A 19 -31.58 0.17 26.37
C LYS A 19 -31.44 1.60 26.84
N ARG A 20 -31.73 1.89 28.10
CA ARG A 20 -31.74 3.24 28.64
C ARG A 20 -30.34 3.77 28.94
N ASP A 21 -29.52 2.95 29.57
CA ASP A 21 -28.29 3.40 30.19
C ASP A 21 -27.06 2.96 29.37
N TYR A 22 -26.99 1.71 28.94
CA TYR A 22 -25.78 1.16 28.26
C TYR A 22 -25.80 1.36 26.76
N ALA A 23 -26.91 1.24 26.09
CA ALA A 23 -26.94 1.36 24.64
C ALA A 23 -26.62 2.79 24.13
N PRO A 24 -27.10 3.87 24.76
CA PRO A 24 -26.72 5.23 24.40
C PRO A 24 -25.23 5.51 24.63
N GLN A 25 -24.70 5.09 25.80
CA GLN A 25 -23.29 5.26 26.14
C GLN A 25 -22.38 4.51 25.16
N TYR A 26 -22.72 3.26 24.86
CA TYR A 26 -21.97 2.46 23.87
C TYR A 26 -22.01 3.09 22.48
N LYS A 27 -23.15 3.64 22.08
CA LYS A 27 -23.29 4.35 20.81
C LYS A 27 -22.41 5.59 20.77
N GLU A 28 -22.39 6.39 21.83
CA GLU A 28 -21.56 7.59 21.94
C GLU A 28 -20.06 7.25 21.90
N ASP A 29 -19.63 6.23 22.63
CA ASP A 29 -18.24 5.75 22.63
C ASP A 29 -17.84 5.26 21.24
N PHE A 30 -18.72 4.52 20.55
CA PHE A 30 -18.47 4.08 19.17
C PHE A 30 -18.36 5.25 18.19
N GLU A 31 -19.25 6.23 18.27
CA GLU A 31 -19.22 7.42 17.43
C GLU A 31 -17.95 8.25 17.69
N ASN A 32 -17.48 8.33 18.92
CA ASN A 32 -16.24 9.01 19.27
C ASN A 32 -15.02 8.28 18.72
N GLN A 33 -14.96 6.94 18.87
CA GLN A 33 -13.90 6.13 18.29
C GLN A 33 -13.89 6.23 16.75
N TYR A 34 -15.05 6.15 16.13
CA TYR A 34 -15.18 6.30 14.68
C TYR A 34 -14.63 7.66 14.21
N ARG A 35 -15.02 8.74 14.89
CA ARG A 35 -14.50 10.08 14.57
C ARG A 35 -12.99 10.19 14.70
N GLN A 36 -12.40 9.60 15.74
CA GLN A 36 -10.95 9.60 15.95
C GLN A 36 -10.22 8.82 14.84
N VAL A 37 -10.70 7.62 14.52
CA VAL A 37 -10.11 6.80 13.44
C VAL A 37 -10.26 7.49 12.10
N TYR A 38 -11.44 8.03 11.79
CA TYR A 38 -11.69 8.76 10.55
C TYR A 38 -10.76 9.98 10.39
N HIS A 39 -10.60 10.75 11.46
CA HIS A 39 -9.70 11.92 11.46
C HIS A 39 -8.23 11.49 11.28
N SER A 40 -7.75 10.50 12.02
CA SER A 40 -6.39 9.98 11.88
C SER A 40 -6.13 9.40 10.48
N LEU A 41 -7.10 8.66 9.92
CA LEU A 41 -7.01 8.14 8.56
C LEU A 41 -6.89 9.26 7.54
N ARG A 42 -7.74 10.28 7.69
CA ARG A 42 -7.78 11.45 6.82
C ARG A 42 -6.45 12.20 6.79
N GLU A 43 -5.88 12.49 7.97
CA GLU A 43 -4.72 13.37 8.07
C GLU A 43 -3.38 12.67 7.84
N ASN A 44 -3.29 11.42 8.27
CA ASN A 44 -2.01 10.72 8.30
C ASN A 44 -1.93 9.57 7.30
N VAL A 45 -2.86 8.62 7.36
CA VAL A 45 -2.73 7.35 6.64
C VAL A 45 -2.84 7.54 5.12
N ILE A 46 -3.87 8.26 4.67
CA ILE A 46 -4.10 8.52 3.24
C ILE A 46 -2.92 9.30 2.64
N ALA A 47 -2.47 10.35 3.32
CA ALA A 47 -1.35 11.17 2.86
C ALA A 47 -0.04 10.37 2.81
N THR A 48 0.21 9.52 3.81
CA THR A 48 1.41 8.65 3.84
C THR A 48 1.39 7.65 2.70
N ILE A 49 0.30 6.92 2.51
CA ILE A 49 0.16 5.94 1.42
C ILE A 49 0.31 6.61 0.05
N HIS A 50 -0.31 7.78 -0.15
CA HIS A 50 -0.15 8.59 -1.36
C HIS A 50 1.33 8.91 -1.63
N GLY A 51 2.05 9.42 -0.63
CA GLY A 51 3.48 9.75 -0.73
C GLY A 51 4.33 8.53 -1.09
N GLU A 52 4.07 7.39 -0.48
CA GLU A 52 4.79 6.15 -0.75
C GLU A 52 4.50 5.58 -2.14
N ILE A 53 3.26 5.61 -2.61
CA ILE A 53 2.92 5.22 -3.99
C ILE A 53 3.67 6.11 -4.98
N LYS A 54 3.70 7.43 -4.78
CA LYS A 54 4.46 8.37 -5.63
C LYS A 54 5.95 8.08 -5.60
N ALA A 55 6.50 7.76 -4.44
CA ALA A 55 7.90 7.34 -4.31
C ALA A 55 8.17 6.05 -5.09
N ALA A 56 7.28 5.05 -5.03
CA ALA A 56 7.40 3.82 -5.79
C ALA A 56 7.42 4.09 -7.31
N TYR A 57 6.56 4.97 -7.83
CA TYR A 57 6.60 5.38 -9.24
C TYR A 57 7.86 6.15 -9.63
N ARG A 58 8.42 6.94 -8.73
CA ARG A 58 9.71 7.61 -8.95
C ARG A 58 10.85 6.59 -9.03
N HIS A 59 10.92 5.68 -8.07
CA HIS A 59 11.92 4.59 -8.08
C HIS A 59 11.79 3.69 -9.31
N LYS A 60 10.55 3.37 -9.74
CA LYS A 60 10.30 2.66 -10.99
C LYS A 60 10.99 3.37 -12.18
N ARG A 61 10.83 4.69 -12.29
CA ARG A 61 11.47 5.46 -13.39
C ARG A 61 12.99 5.41 -13.33
N GLU A 62 13.55 5.57 -12.15
CA GLU A 62 15.00 5.52 -11.92
C GLU A 62 15.58 4.15 -12.28
N ILE A 63 14.95 3.06 -11.78
CA ILE A 63 15.35 1.69 -12.07
C ILE A 63 15.26 1.42 -13.58
N ASN A 64 14.15 1.77 -14.22
CA ASN A 64 13.98 1.57 -15.65
C ASN A 64 14.98 2.36 -16.49
N GLN A 65 15.35 3.56 -16.04
CA GLN A 65 16.41 4.35 -16.69
C GLN A 65 17.79 3.66 -16.57
N MET A 66 18.08 3.03 -15.43
CA MET A 66 19.31 2.23 -15.28
C MET A 66 19.27 0.98 -16.14
N LEU A 67 18.16 0.22 -16.09
CA LEU A 67 18.00 -1.01 -16.86
C LEU A 67 18.05 -0.78 -18.37
N SER A 68 17.54 0.35 -18.87
CA SER A 68 17.56 0.68 -20.31
C SER A 68 18.97 0.91 -20.87
N ARG A 69 19.94 1.24 -20.01
CA ARG A 69 21.34 1.45 -20.40
C ARG A 69 22.14 0.15 -20.49
N ILE A 70 21.57 -0.94 -19.97
CA ILE A 70 22.25 -2.23 -19.90
C ILE A 70 21.57 -3.19 -20.88
N ARG A 71 22.32 -3.66 -21.91
CA ARG A 71 21.88 -4.77 -22.75
C ARG A 71 22.31 -6.08 -22.12
N PHE A 72 21.35 -6.97 -21.96
CA PHE A 72 21.55 -8.33 -21.51
C PHE A 72 21.41 -9.26 -22.73
N SER A 73 22.48 -9.47 -23.44
CA SER A 73 22.45 -10.07 -24.79
C SER A 73 21.54 -9.24 -25.74
N ASP A 74 20.45 -9.83 -26.22
CA ASP A 74 19.52 -9.17 -27.16
C ASP A 74 18.28 -8.58 -26.46
N SER A 75 18.28 -8.58 -25.13
CA SER A 75 17.14 -8.12 -24.34
C SER A 75 17.47 -7.00 -23.37
N THR A 76 16.46 -6.24 -22.99
CA THR A 76 16.46 -5.29 -21.89
C THR A 76 15.34 -5.63 -20.90
N TYR A 77 15.47 -5.20 -19.64
CA TYR A 77 14.44 -5.44 -18.62
C TYR A 77 13.72 -4.14 -18.27
N GLN A 78 12.46 -4.28 -17.91
CA GLN A 78 11.61 -3.17 -17.49
C GLN A 78 10.72 -3.60 -16.35
N ILE A 79 10.61 -2.77 -15.31
CA ILE A 79 9.64 -2.93 -14.22
C ILE A 79 8.39 -2.12 -14.54
N ASP A 80 7.22 -2.66 -14.24
CA ASP A 80 5.96 -1.94 -14.28
C ASP A 80 5.22 -2.01 -12.94
N ILE A 81 4.45 -0.97 -12.66
CA ILE A 81 3.60 -0.85 -11.48
C ILE A 81 2.21 -0.46 -11.98
N LEU A 82 1.24 -1.26 -11.61
CA LEU A 82 -0.17 -1.07 -11.95
C LEU A 82 -1.02 -1.05 -10.66
N PRO A 83 -2.21 -0.47 -10.68
CA PRO A 83 -3.17 -0.66 -9.60
C PRO A 83 -3.43 -2.14 -9.34
N ALA A 84 -3.60 -2.52 -8.08
CA ALA A 84 -3.94 -3.90 -7.73
C ALA A 84 -5.35 -4.24 -8.22
N GLU A 85 -5.53 -5.49 -8.70
CA GLU A 85 -6.83 -6.00 -9.17
C GLU A 85 -7.68 -6.62 -8.03
N ASN A 86 -7.25 -6.45 -6.78
CA ASN A 86 -7.91 -6.95 -5.58
C ASN A 86 -8.81 -5.88 -4.91
N GLU A 87 -9.38 -6.21 -3.76
CA GLU A 87 -10.22 -5.28 -2.98
C GLU A 87 -9.53 -3.94 -2.69
N ASN A 88 -8.20 -3.93 -2.51
CA ASN A 88 -7.47 -2.71 -2.18
C ASN A 88 -7.34 -1.79 -3.41
N GLY A 89 -7.33 -2.35 -4.63
CA GLY A 89 -7.26 -1.58 -5.87
C GLY A 89 -8.42 -0.58 -6.05
N GLN A 90 -9.58 -0.85 -5.43
CA GLN A 90 -10.70 0.10 -5.45
C GLN A 90 -10.38 1.45 -4.80
N PHE A 91 -9.38 1.51 -3.91
CA PHE A 91 -8.95 2.74 -3.26
C PHE A 91 -7.86 3.49 -4.04
N TYR A 92 -7.29 2.87 -5.08
CA TYR A 92 -6.14 3.44 -5.79
C TYR A 92 -6.44 4.82 -6.38
N GLU A 93 -7.61 5.02 -6.99
CA GLU A 93 -7.99 6.30 -7.58
C GLU A 93 -8.06 7.41 -6.51
N MET A 94 -8.64 7.10 -5.35
CA MET A 94 -8.68 8.01 -4.20
C MET A 94 -7.28 8.33 -3.68
N LEU A 95 -6.44 7.29 -3.52
CA LEU A 95 -5.07 7.44 -3.00
C LEU A 95 -4.14 8.19 -3.96
N MET A 96 -4.47 8.24 -5.25
CA MET A 96 -3.72 8.97 -6.28
C MET A 96 -4.40 10.26 -6.75
N ALA A 97 -5.40 10.71 -6.01
CA ALA A 97 -6.10 11.94 -6.33
C ALA A 97 -5.16 13.16 -6.27
N PRO A 98 -5.19 14.04 -7.31
CA PRO A 98 -4.28 15.20 -7.39
C PRO A 98 -4.48 16.18 -6.24
N GLU A 99 -5.66 16.19 -5.63
CA GLU A 99 -5.98 17.02 -4.47
C GLU A 99 -5.09 16.74 -3.25
N LEU A 100 -4.50 15.52 -3.18
CA LEU A 100 -3.56 15.15 -2.11
C LEU A 100 -2.15 15.75 -2.32
N ASP A 101 -1.82 16.19 -3.53
CA ASP A 101 -0.52 16.81 -3.82
C ASP A 101 -0.36 18.18 -3.15
N SER A 102 -1.45 18.89 -2.95
CA SER A 102 -1.46 20.23 -2.36
C SER A 102 -1.03 20.22 -0.88
N LYS A 103 -1.23 19.10 -0.16
CA LYS A 103 -0.86 18.97 1.27
C LYS A 103 0.64 18.93 1.52
N VAL A 104 1.45 18.59 0.53
CA VAL A 104 2.92 18.51 0.69
C VAL A 104 3.57 19.89 0.69
N LEU A 105 2.86 20.91 0.23
CA LEU A 105 3.39 22.28 0.07
C LEU A 105 3.02 23.24 1.21
N ASP A 106 1.97 22.98 1.98
CA ASP A 106 1.51 23.86 3.06
C ASP A 106 1.99 23.42 4.45
N ASN A 107 3.30 23.16 4.58
CA ASN A 107 3.92 22.93 5.90
C ASN A 107 4.24 24.25 6.64
N ASP A 108 3.65 25.36 6.22
CA ASP A 108 3.69 26.65 6.91
C ASP A 108 2.42 26.82 7.78
N GLY A 109 2.45 26.25 8.96
CA GLY A 109 1.98 26.76 10.24
C GLY A 109 0.63 27.49 10.37
N PHE A 110 -0.37 27.28 9.53
CA PHE A 110 -1.71 27.80 9.75
C PHE A 110 -2.68 26.66 10.10
N GLU A 111 -2.74 26.35 11.39
CA GLU A 111 -3.80 25.53 11.98
C GLU A 111 -5.15 26.18 11.73
N GLY A 112 -6.02 25.50 10.96
CA GLY A 112 -7.45 25.76 11.03
C GLY A 112 -8.20 26.17 9.77
N GLN A 113 -7.57 26.27 8.62
CA GLN A 113 -8.29 26.54 7.36
C GLN A 113 -8.16 25.33 6.42
N LEU A 114 -9.20 24.48 6.42
CA LEU A 114 -9.38 23.43 5.39
C LEU A 114 -9.39 24.14 4.03
N SER A 115 -8.47 23.77 3.14
CA SER A 115 -8.45 24.34 1.81
C SER A 115 -9.69 23.86 1.04
N ILE A 116 -10.25 24.70 0.16
CA ILE A 116 -11.42 24.37 -0.68
C ILE A 116 -11.20 23.04 -1.45
N GLY A 117 -9.94 22.69 -1.78
CA GLY A 117 -9.58 21.42 -2.41
C GLY A 117 -9.74 20.20 -1.51
N GLU A 118 -9.58 20.36 -0.19
CA GLU A 118 -9.78 19.28 0.77
C GLU A 118 -11.24 18.88 0.88
N ASP A 119 -12.14 19.84 1.01
CA ASP A 119 -13.58 19.55 1.10
C ASP A 119 -14.09 18.86 -0.17
N ALA A 120 -13.63 19.27 -1.34
CA ALA A 120 -13.99 18.65 -2.61
C ALA A 120 -13.47 17.18 -2.69
N PHE A 121 -12.25 16.91 -2.23
CA PHE A 121 -11.69 15.56 -2.14
C PHE A 121 -12.54 14.67 -1.23
N PHE A 122 -12.87 15.15 -0.02
CA PHE A 122 -13.64 14.35 0.94
C PHE A 122 -15.08 14.12 0.49
N GLN A 123 -15.73 15.08 -0.18
CA GLN A 123 -17.03 14.87 -0.78
C GLN A 123 -16.99 13.85 -1.93
N LYS A 124 -15.99 13.94 -2.79
CA LYS A 124 -15.83 13.04 -3.94
C LYS A 124 -15.58 11.59 -3.52
N TYR A 125 -14.77 11.37 -2.48
CA TYR A 125 -14.32 10.05 -2.05
C TYR A 125 -14.92 9.60 -0.71
N GLU A 126 -15.99 10.24 -0.24
CA GLU A 126 -16.60 9.97 1.07
C GLU A 126 -16.87 8.47 1.30
N GLN A 127 -17.44 7.79 0.33
CA GLN A 127 -17.76 6.36 0.44
C GLN A 127 -16.50 5.48 0.56
N GLN A 128 -15.45 5.80 -0.20
CA GLN A 128 -14.18 5.07 -0.15
C GLN A 128 -13.48 5.30 1.19
N ILE A 129 -13.48 6.53 1.67
CA ILE A 129 -12.89 6.90 2.97
C ILE A 129 -13.66 6.21 4.10
N GLN A 130 -15.00 6.19 4.04
CA GLN A 130 -15.82 5.49 5.02
C GLN A 130 -15.50 4.00 5.05
N ARG A 131 -15.47 3.33 3.89
CA ARG A 131 -15.12 1.90 3.78
C ARG A 131 -13.71 1.62 4.31
N LEU A 132 -12.75 2.49 4.02
CA LEU A 132 -11.40 2.34 4.53
C LEU A 132 -11.37 2.55 6.04
N THR A 133 -12.10 3.54 6.58
CA THR A 133 -12.24 3.78 8.02
C THR A 133 -12.77 2.56 8.76
N GLU A 134 -13.78 1.89 8.21
CA GLU A 134 -14.35 0.67 8.79
C GLU A 134 -13.30 -0.45 8.94
N LYS A 135 -12.30 -0.52 8.04
CA LYS A 135 -11.20 -1.48 8.14
C LYS A 135 -10.21 -1.18 9.27
N PHE A 136 -10.14 0.07 9.70
CA PHE A 136 -9.31 0.50 10.83
C PHE A 136 -10.06 0.55 12.17
N MET A 137 -11.38 0.33 12.17
CA MET A 137 -12.16 0.30 13.41
C MET A 137 -11.86 -0.96 14.22
N PRO A 138 -11.65 -0.85 15.53
CA PRO A 138 -11.40 -2.02 16.37
C PRO A 138 -12.60 -2.97 16.35
N PRO A 139 -12.36 -4.30 16.45
CA PRO A 139 -13.42 -5.30 16.50
C PRO A 139 -14.29 -5.09 17.74
N ARG A 140 -15.59 -5.29 17.58
CA ARG A 140 -16.58 -5.13 18.67
C ARG A 140 -16.43 -6.18 19.76
N ASP A 141 -15.94 -7.37 19.42
CA ASP A 141 -15.79 -8.49 20.33
C ASP A 141 -14.35 -8.54 20.86
N GLY A 142 -14.23 -8.40 22.19
CA GLY A 142 -12.96 -8.19 22.89
C GLY A 142 -12.08 -9.43 23.11
N GLU A 143 -12.24 -10.51 22.36
CA GLU A 143 -11.37 -11.70 22.48
C GLU A 143 -9.98 -11.44 21.87
N GLY A 144 -8.94 -11.89 22.58
CA GLY A 144 -7.54 -11.60 22.23
C GLY A 144 -7.13 -12.00 20.81
N ASP A 145 -7.75 -13.05 20.26
CA ASP A 145 -7.49 -13.53 18.89
C ASP A 145 -8.06 -12.56 17.84
N SER A 146 -9.17 -11.90 18.12
CA SER A 146 -9.77 -10.88 17.25
C SER A 146 -8.92 -9.62 17.16
N ARG A 147 -8.24 -9.23 18.23
CA ARG A 147 -7.32 -8.07 18.22
C ARG A 147 -6.07 -8.33 17.40
N SER A 148 -5.50 -9.54 17.49
CA SER A 148 -4.30 -9.89 16.72
C SER A 148 -4.59 -9.88 15.21
N ARG A 149 -5.71 -10.46 14.78
CA ARG A 149 -6.15 -10.44 13.38
C ARG A 149 -6.41 -9.01 12.90
N HIS A 150 -7.08 -8.21 13.72
CA HIS A 150 -7.36 -6.81 13.38
C HIS A 150 -6.08 -5.99 13.18
N ASN A 151 -5.07 -6.15 14.04
CA ASN A 151 -3.79 -5.48 13.88
C ASN A 151 -3.10 -5.88 12.57
N GLN A 152 -3.13 -7.16 12.21
CA GLN A 152 -2.58 -7.63 10.93
C GLN A 152 -3.34 -7.05 9.72
N GLU A 153 -4.66 -6.94 9.82
CA GLU A 153 -5.46 -6.28 8.79
C GLU A 153 -5.15 -4.79 8.68
N MET A 154 -5.02 -4.08 9.79
CA MET A 154 -4.62 -2.66 9.80
C MET A 154 -3.26 -2.45 9.15
N GLU A 155 -2.25 -3.26 9.51
CA GLU A 155 -0.93 -3.23 8.89
C GLU A 155 -1.02 -3.46 7.37
N ARG A 156 -1.87 -4.39 6.95
CA ARG A 156 -2.11 -4.67 5.53
C ARG A 156 -2.72 -3.47 4.79
N TYR A 157 -3.68 -2.76 5.40
CA TYR A 157 -4.28 -1.58 4.79
C TYR A 157 -3.39 -0.33 4.89
N ALA A 158 -2.45 -0.29 5.81
CA ALA A 158 -1.46 0.78 5.91
C ALA A 158 -0.29 0.61 4.92
N ASP A 159 -0.05 -0.60 4.41
CA ASP A 159 1.04 -0.89 3.49
C ASP A 159 0.64 -0.57 2.04
N TYR A 160 1.27 0.47 1.46
CA TYR A 160 1.01 0.93 0.09
C TYR A 160 1.18 -0.16 -0.98
N ARG A 161 2.01 -1.18 -0.73
CA ARG A 161 2.28 -2.27 -1.67
C ARG A 161 1.04 -3.09 -1.98
N ASN A 162 0.09 -3.14 -1.06
CA ASN A 162 -1.16 -3.87 -1.23
C ASN A 162 -2.14 -3.19 -2.20
N TYR A 163 -1.90 -1.94 -2.56
CA TYR A 163 -2.68 -1.19 -3.55
C TYR A 163 -2.10 -1.27 -4.96
N LEU A 164 -0.94 -1.94 -5.11
CA LEU A 164 -0.18 -2.01 -6.34
C LEU A 164 0.12 -3.45 -6.73
N THR A 165 0.24 -3.67 -8.02
CA THR A 165 0.80 -4.89 -8.63
C THR A 165 2.11 -4.55 -9.29
N PHE A 166 3.17 -5.26 -8.90
CA PHE A 166 4.50 -5.10 -9.44
C PHE A 166 4.77 -6.21 -10.46
N SER A 167 5.20 -5.83 -11.63
CA SER A 167 5.53 -6.76 -12.71
C SER A 167 6.87 -6.42 -13.33
N MET A 168 7.50 -7.41 -13.93
CA MET A 168 8.76 -7.27 -14.64
C MET A 168 8.61 -7.86 -16.04
N TYR A 169 9.14 -7.18 -17.03
CA TYR A 169 9.12 -7.59 -18.42
C TYR A 169 10.55 -7.63 -18.99
N GLU A 170 10.80 -8.68 -19.76
CA GLU A 170 11.92 -8.74 -20.68
C GLU A 170 11.47 -8.18 -22.03
N ARG A 171 12.20 -7.22 -22.55
CA ARG A 171 11.99 -6.63 -23.88
C ARG A 171 13.03 -7.17 -24.81
N VAL A 172 12.59 -7.95 -25.78
CA VAL A 172 13.42 -8.49 -26.85
C VAL A 172 13.11 -7.72 -28.12
N GLU A 173 14.13 -7.17 -28.75
CA GLU A 173 14.05 -6.49 -30.03
C GLU A 173 14.50 -7.47 -31.12
N ASP A 174 13.66 -7.72 -32.12
CA ASP A 174 14.02 -8.56 -33.26
C ASP A 174 14.83 -7.76 -34.29
N ASP A 175 15.44 -8.47 -35.26
CA ASP A 175 16.24 -7.87 -36.31
C ASP A 175 15.52 -6.83 -37.19
N GLN A 176 14.17 -6.78 -37.08
CA GLN A 176 13.29 -5.84 -37.78
C GLN A 176 12.92 -4.63 -36.92
N GLY A 177 13.37 -4.56 -35.66
CA GLY A 177 13.06 -3.50 -34.73
C GLY A 177 11.73 -3.65 -34.00
N ASN A 178 11.07 -4.82 -34.13
CA ASN A 178 9.83 -5.07 -33.37
C ASN A 178 10.17 -5.49 -31.94
N VAL A 179 9.49 -4.87 -30.98
CA VAL A 179 9.69 -5.15 -29.56
C VAL A 179 8.63 -6.11 -29.03
N LYS A 180 9.07 -7.26 -28.53
CA LYS A 180 8.25 -8.18 -27.76
C LYS A 180 8.48 -7.98 -26.26
N LYS A 181 7.39 -7.95 -25.49
CA LYS A 181 7.43 -7.91 -24.02
C LYS A 181 7.07 -9.31 -23.52
N ASN A 182 8.00 -9.95 -22.84
CA ASN A 182 7.78 -11.24 -22.18
C ASN A 182 7.72 -11.02 -20.67
N ALA A 183 6.76 -11.67 -20.00
CA ALA A 183 6.76 -11.68 -18.54
C ALA A 183 8.08 -12.25 -17.99
N SER A 184 8.65 -11.59 -17.01
CA SER A 184 9.90 -11.99 -16.38
C SER A 184 9.74 -11.98 -14.86
N ASN A 185 10.72 -12.51 -14.16
CA ASN A 185 10.79 -12.51 -12.72
C ASN A 185 12.17 -12.08 -12.22
N ALA A 186 12.32 -11.89 -10.92
CA ALA A 186 13.54 -11.45 -10.30
C ALA A 186 14.72 -12.43 -10.56
N GLU A 187 14.46 -13.73 -10.65
CA GLU A 187 15.48 -14.75 -10.93
C GLU A 187 16.07 -14.59 -12.33
N LYS A 188 15.23 -14.39 -13.34
CA LYS A 188 15.72 -14.13 -14.73
C LYS A 188 16.57 -12.87 -14.78
N LEU A 189 16.17 -11.80 -14.11
CA LEU A 189 16.96 -10.58 -14.05
C LEU A 189 18.29 -10.82 -13.34
N ALA A 190 18.28 -11.50 -12.18
CA ALA A 190 19.51 -11.83 -11.45
C ALA A 190 20.47 -12.67 -12.29
N GLN A 191 19.95 -13.65 -13.02
CA GLN A 191 20.76 -14.47 -13.95
C GLN A 191 21.35 -13.64 -15.07
N ALA A 192 20.57 -12.72 -15.66
CA ALA A 192 21.05 -11.81 -16.70
C ALA A 192 22.16 -10.87 -16.19
N ILE A 193 22.01 -10.34 -14.96
CA ILE A 193 23.03 -9.52 -14.30
C ILE A 193 24.31 -10.34 -14.08
N ASN A 194 24.21 -11.56 -13.56
CA ASN A 194 25.36 -12.43 -13.32
C ASN A 194 26.10 -12.77 -14.61
N ASN A 195 25.37 -13.09 -15.68
CA ASN A 195 25.95 -13.34 -16.99
C ASN A 195 26.70 -12.10 -17.50
N LYS A 196 26.11 -10.91 -17.35
CA LYS A 196 26.74 -9.66 -17.79
C LYS A 196 28.01 -9.32 -17.00
N LEU A 197 27.98 -9.56 -15.68
CA LEU A 197 29.18 -9.42 -14.84
C LEU A 197 30.28 -10.41 -15.26
N GLY A 198 29.90 -11.65 -15.59
CA GLY A 198 30.83 -12.63 -16.15
C GLY A 198 31.47 -12.20 -17.45
N GLU A 199 30.72 -11.61 -18.40
CA GLU A 199 31.23 -11.05 -19.64
C GLU A 199 32.25 -9.91 -19.40
N ILE A 200 31.93 -9.02 -18.46
CA ILE A 200 32.81 -7.90 -18.10
C ILE A 200 34.10 -8.43 -17.49
N SER A 201 34.03 -9.37 -16.57
CA SER A 201 35.20 -10.01 -15.95
C SER A 201 36.07 -10.70 -16.98
N TYR A 202 35.47 -11.46 -17.91
CA TYR A 202 36.22 -12.12 -19.01
C TYR A 202 36.94 -11.11 -19.90
N ASN A 203 36.31 -10.02 -20.28
CA ASN A 203 36.90 -8.97 -21.12
C ASN A 203 38.08 -8.28 -20.41
N TYR A 204 37.97 -8.03 -19.12
CA TYR A 204 39.07 -7.50 -18.30
C TYR A 204 40.27 -8.45 -18.28
N THR A 205 40.04 -9.74 -18.08
CA THR A 205 41.08 -10.77 -18.03
C THR A 205 41.78 -10.92 -19.40
N LYS A 206 41.01 -10.92 -20.48
CA LYS A 206 41.53 -11.03 -21.85
C LYS A 206 42.39 -9.84 -22.25
N ASN A 207 42.11 -8.64 -21.76
CA ASN A 207 42.86 -7.42 -22.04
C ASN A 207 44.08 -7.22 -21.11
N GLY A 208 44.45 -8.23 -20.31
CA GLY A 208 45.66 -8.23 -19.49
C GLY A 208 45.60 -7.42 -18.20
N VAL A 209 44.44 -6.97 -17.80
CA VAL A 209 44.24 -6.28 -16.52
C VAL A 209 44.05 -7.35 -15.45
N LYS A 210 45.05 -7.60 -14.65
CA LYS A 210 45.07 -8.57 -13.51
C LYS A 210 44.47 -7.99 -12.22
N GLU A 211 43.53 -7.11 -12.27
CA GLU A 211 42.84 -6.68 -11.05
C GLU A 211 41.60 -7.53 -10.86
N THR A 212 41.56 -8.26 -9.73
CA THR A 212 40.34 -8.90 -9.21
C THR A 212 39.28 -7.80 -9.01
N THR A 213 38.38 -7.71 -9.95
CA THR A 213 37.30 -6.75 -9.88
C THR A 213 36.32 -7.15 -8.79
N THR A 214 35.67 -6.18 -8.19
CA THR A 214 34.62 -6.33 -7.15
C THR A 214 33.48 -7.26 -7.55
N ALA A 215 33.40 -7.66 -8.83
CA ALA A 215 32.43 -8.62 -9.36
C ALA A 215 32.60 -10.02 -8.76
N ASP A 216 33.83 -10.46 -8.49
CA ASP A 216 34.07 -11.77 -7.83
C ASP A 216 33.58 -11.83 -6.38
N LYS A 217 33.34 -10.69 -5.76
CA LYS A 217 32.80 -10.60 -4.40
C LYS A 217 31.27 -10.54 -4.33
N ALA A 218 30.61 -10.23 -5.43
CA ALA A 218 29.15 -10.15 -5.48
C ALA A 218 28.46 -11.48 -5.79
N VAL A 219 29.25 -12.52 -6.17
CA VAL A 219 28.76 -13.86 -6.55
C VAL A 219 28.92 -14.89 -5.41
N LYS A 220 29.37 -14.47 -4.24
CA LYS A 220 29.37 -15.26 -3.00
C LYS A 220 28.39 -14.65 -2.01
#